data_a886e683f9da88a54744ca1bcfc7cab6
#
_entry.id   a886e683f9da88a54744ca1bcfc7cab6
#
_cell.length_a   1.000
_cell.length_b   1.000
_cell.length_c   1.000
_cell.angle_alpha   90.00
_cell.angle_beta   90.00
_cell.angle_gamma   90.00
#
_symmetry.space_group_name_H-M   'P 1'
#
loop_
_entity.id
_entity.type
_entity.pdbx_description
1 polymer ?
#
loop_
_entity_poly.entity_id
_entity_poly.type
_entity_poly.pdbx_seq_one_letter_code
_entity_poly.pdbx_strand_id
1 'polypeptide(L)'
;MLFAGIFLAVASVVSSTQAKQTPNAHDIPVMDGEAGPCSVAFTVTDMNGAPVYDARIRVHIEYGFAGVRRLDLEAATNIDGKTQFKGLPKKVKGGTLDFHALQGKREGSANYDPMKSCGGESDSIVLTEK
;
A
#
# COMPACT_ATOMS: atom_id res chain seq x y z
N MET A 1 -57.25 47.51 -1.57
CA MET A 1 -56.94 46.11 -1.21
C MET A 1 -55.54 45.82 -1.67
N LEU A 2 -54.62 45.82 -0.76
CA LEU A 2 -53.23 45.50 -1.01
C LEU A 2 -52.95 44.10 -0.65
N PHE A 3 -52.72 43.24 -1.61
CA PHE A 3 -52.17 41.91 -1.39
C PHE A 3 -50.68 41.97 -1.36
N ALA A 4 -50.11 41.93 -0.18
CA ALA A 4 -48.68 41.72 -0.06
C ALA A 4 -48.39 40.24 -0.36
N GLY A 5 -47.87 39.96 -1.52
CA GLY A 5 -47.33 38.64 -1.83
C GLY A 5 -46.09 38.39 -1.01
N ILE A 6 -46.19 37.51 -0.09
CA ILE A 6 -45.00 37.03 0.64
C ILE A 6 -44.30 36.07 -0.27
N PHE A 7 -43.20 36.53 -0.88
CA PHE A 7 -42.28 35.64 -1.54
C PHE A 7 -41.42 34.98 -0.47
N LEU A 8 -41.77 33.77 -0.12
CA LEU A 8 -40.85 32.90 0.60
C LEU A 8 -39.80 32.45 -0.37
N ALA A 9 -38.66 33.15 -0.33
CA ALA A 9 -37.48 32.64 -0.97
C ALA A 9 -36.99 31.47 -0.14
N VAL A 10 -37.30 30.27 -0.57
CA VAL A 10 -36.67 29.05 -0.03
C VAL A 10 -35.26 29.03 -0.58
N ALA A 11 -34.31 29.57 0.19
CA ALA A 11 -32.91 29.33 -0.08
C ALA A 11 -32.67 27.87 0.21
N SER A 12 -32.68 27.04 -0.83
CA SER A 12 -32.18 25.70 -0.72
C SER A 12 -30.67 25.81 -0.55
N VAL A 13 -30.23 25.69 0.70
CA VAL A 13 -28.83 25.52 1.00
C VAL A 13 -28.45 24.15 0.50
N VAL A 14 -27.88 24.08 -0.70
CA VAL A 14 -27.19 22.89 -1.14
C VAL A 14 -25.92 22.81 -0.30
N SER A 15 -25.98 22.14 0.83
CA SER A 15 -24.76 21.78 1.51
C SER A 15 -24.05 20.74 0.63
N SER A 16 -23.08 21.22 -0.15
CA SER A 16 -22.13 20.32 -0.75
C SER A 16 -21.32 19.73 0.39
N THR A 17 -21.77 18.62 0.92
CA THR A 17 -20.91 17.77 1.69
C THR A 17 -19.84 17.31 0.72
N GLN A 18 -18.67 17.90 0.80
CA GLN A 18 -17.51 17.27 0.25
C GLN A 18 -17.37 15.95 0.98
N ALA A 19 -17.90 14.90 0.38
CA ALA A 19 -17.59 13.57 0.81
C ALA A 19 -16.05 13.48 0.79
N LYS A 20 -15.46 13.30 1.97
CA LYS A 20 -14.10 12.79 2.07
C LYS A 20 -14.08 11.60 1.11
N GLN A 21 -13.28 11.70 0.08
CA GLN A 21 -13.12 10.59 -0.83
C GLN A 21 -12.76 9.38 0.00
N THR A 22 -13.73 8.50 0.22
CA THR A 22 -13.45 7.17 0.74
C THR A 22 -12.47 6.55 -0.26
N PRO A 23 -11.29 6.11 0.19
CA PRO A 23 -10.34 5.48 -0.72
C PRO A 23 -11.07 4.36 -1.45
N ASN A 24 -10.98 4.37 -2.78
CA ASN A 24 -11.52 3.30 -3.59
C ASN A 24 -10.84 2.00 -3.16
N ALA A 25 -11.60 0.91 -3.02
CA ALA A 25 -11.06 -0.39 -2.64
C ALA A 25 -10.01 -0.93 -3.64
N HIS A 26 -10.00 -0.40 -4.86
CA HIS A 26 -9.00 -0.72 -5.88
C HIS A 26 -7.77 0.18 -5.85
N ASP A 27 -7.75 1.23 -5.03
CA ASP A 27 -6.58 2.06 -4.88
C ASP A 27 -5.44 1.26 -4.27
N ILE A 28 -4.25 1.38 -4.85
CA ILE A 28 -3.10 0.62 -4.38
C ILE A 28 -2.48 1.34 -3.18
N PRO A 29 -2.45 0.71 -2.00
CA PRO A 29 -1.78 1.28 -0.85
C PRO A 29 -0.29 1.46 -1.13
N VAL A 30 0.26 2.59 -0.71
CA VAL A 30 1.68 2.91 -0.87
C VAL A 30 2.28 3.16 0.50
N MET A 31 3.31 2.39 0.84
CA MET A 31 4.11 2.59 2.05
C MET A 31 5.42 3.23 1.66
N ASP A 32 5.68 4.43 2.17
CA ASP A 32 6.89 5.18 1.90
C ASP A 32 7.88 5.01 3.06
N GLY A 33 9.01 4.39 2.78
CA GLY A 33 10.07 4.21 3.77
C GLY A 33 10.91 5.45 4.01
N GLU A 34 10.82 6.45 3.11
CA GLU A 34 11.59 7.70 3.21
C GLU A 34 13.10 7.48 3.38
N ALA A 35 13.64 6.40 2.81
CA ALA A 35 15.02 6.00 3.02
C ALA A 35 15.84 5.92 1.74
N GLY A 36 15.23 6.10 0.56
CA GLY A 36 15.95 6.03 -0.70
C GLY A 36 15.06 6.10 -1.93
N PRO A 37 15.64 5.88 -3.13
CA PRO A 37 14.92 6.08 -4.39
C PRO A 37 14.21 4.85 -4.93
N CYS A 38 14.35 3.69 -4.28
CA CYS A 38 13.86 2.44 -4.84
C CYS A 38 12.41 2.15 -4.47
N SER A 39 11.72 1.39 -5.33
CA SER A 39 10.33 0.98 -5.13
C SER A 39 10.08 -0.41 -5.69
N VAL A 40 9.09 -1.10 -5.12
CA VAL A 40 8.65 -2.41 -5.57
C VAL A 40 7.15 -2.53 -5.33
N ALA A 41 6.43 -3.10 -6.30
CA ALA A 41 5.00 -3.38 -6.17
C ALA A 41 4.81 -4.89 -6.01
N PHE A 42 3.84 -5.27 -5.18
CA PHE A 42 3.51 -6.68 -4.95
C PHE A 42 2.07 -6.98 -5.33
N THR A 43 1.85 -8.15 -5.87
CA THR A 43 0.54 -8.76 -6.01
C THR A 43 0.52 -10.04 -5.19
N VAL A 44 -0.40 -10.11 -4.23
CA VAL A 44 -0.54 -11.27 -3.35
C VAL A 44 -1.74 -12.09 -3.82
N THR A 45 -1.49 -13.35 -4.08
CA THR A 45 -2.52 -14.32 -4.51
C THR A 45 -2.50 -15.54 -3.61
N ASP A 46 -3.59 -16.30 -3.66
CA ASP A 46 -3.63 -17.62 -3.06
C ASP A 46 -3.09 -18.68 -4.05
N MET A 47 -3.13 -19.95 -3.65
CA MET A 47 -2.64 -21.05 -4.49
C MET A 47 -3.45 -21.25 -5.77
N ASN A 48 -4.66 -20.69 -5.84
CA ASN A 48 -5.52 -20.75 -7.02
C ASN A 48 -5.36 -19.54 -7.94
N GLY A 49 -4.48 -18.61 -7.57
CA GLY A 49 -4.27 -17.38 -8.34
C GLY A 49 -5.26 -16.27 -8.02
N ALA A 50 -6.14 -16.44 -7.04
CA ALA A 50 -7.08 -15.40 -6.65
C ALA A 50 -6.40 -14.33 -5.80
N PRO A 51 -6.73 -13.04 -6.01
CA PRO A 51 -6.13 -11.97 -5.23
C PRO A 51 -6.54 -12.06 -3.76
N VAL A 52 -5.62 -11.74 -2.86
CA VAL A 52 -5.84 -11.77 -1.43
C VAL A 52 -5.94 -10.36 -0.87
N TYR A 53 -7.09 -10.04 -0.31
CA TYR A 53 -7.35 -8.78 0.36
C TYR A 53 -6.80 -8.80 1.78
N ASP A 54 -6.27 -7.65 2.21
CA ASP A 54 -5.75 -7.44 3.58
C ASP A 54 -4.66 -8.43 3.99
N ALA A 55 -3.86 -8.87 3.04
CA ALA A 55 -2.61 -9.54 3.35
C ALA A 55 -1.60 -8.51 3.82
N ARG A 56 -0.99 -8.75 4.97
CA ARG A 56 -0.04 -7.82 5.56
C ARG A 56 1.37 -8.20 5.16
N ILE A 57 2.04 -7.28 4.48
CA ILE A 57 3.41 -7.48 4.02
C ILE A 57 4.33 -6.68 4.92
N ARG A 58 5.31 -7.36 5.49
CA ARG A 58 6.31 -6.78 6.38
C ARG A 58 7.70 -6.93 5.81
N VAL A 59 8.53 -5.91 6.03
CA VAL A 59 9.94 -5.95 5.71
C VAL A 59 10.74 -5.26 6.79
N HIS A 60 11.85 -5.89 7.17
CA HIS A 60 12.84 -5.31 8.06
C HIS A 60 14.05 -4.90 7.23
N ILE A 61 14.46 -3.65 7.34
CA ILE A 61 15.52 -3.07 6.51
C ILE A 61 16.65 -2.57 7.41
N GLU A 62 17.86 -3.04 7.16
CA GLU A 62 19.07 -2.47 7.75
C GLU A 62 19.88 -1.81 6.64
N TYR A 63 20.20 -0.54 6.82
CA TYR A 63 20.85 0.26 5.79
C TYR A 63 21.75 1.33 6.38
N GLY A 64 22.41 2.09 5.53
CA GLY A 64 23.37 3.10 5.94
C GLY A 64 24.73 2.50 6.25
N PHE A 65 25.64 3.31 6.81
CA PHE A 65 26.99 2.86 7.12
C PHE A 65 26.96 1.73 8.15
N ALA A 66 27.56 0.60 7.80
CA ALA A 66 27.60 -0.61 8.62
C ALA A 66 26.21 -1.15 9.03
N GLY A 67 25.16 -0.79 8.31
CA GLY A 67 23.80 -1.25 8.61
C GLY A 67 23.21 -0.70 9.91
N VAL A 68 23.70 0.46 10.38
CA VAL A 68 23.28 1.03 11.66
C VAL A 68 21.88 1.62 11.65
N ARG A 69 21.34 1.93 10.49
CA ARG A 69 19.97 2.43 10.36
C ARG A 69 19.02 1.25 10.18
N ARG A 70 17.91 1.29 10.88
CA ARG A 70 16.89 0.23 10.83
C ARG A 70 15.55 0.82 10.51
N LEU A 71 14.78 0.11 9.70
CA LEU A 71 13.46 0.52 9.28
C LEU A 71 12.57 -0.71 9.17
N ASP A 72 11.40 -0.65 9.81
CA ASP A 72 10.39 -1.70 9.71
C ASP A 72 9.17 -1.13 9.01
N LEU A 73 8.78 -1.74 7.90
CA LEU A 73 7.62 -1.31 7.12
C LEU A 73 6.57 -2.40 7.09
N GLU A 74 5.31 -1.99 7.08
CA GLU A 74 4.17 -2.88 6.92
C GLU A 74 3.13 -2.21 6.05
N ALA A 75 2.55 -2.96 5.12
CA ALA A 75 1.44 -2.50 4.30
C ALA A 75 0.47 -3.66 4.05
N ALA A 76 -0.81 -3.33 3.93
CA ALA A 76 -1.85 -4.30 3.61
C ALA A 76 -2.21 -4.21 2.13
N THR A 77 -2.60 -5.33 1.53
CA THR A 77 -3.06 -5.38 0.15
C THR A 77 -4.49 -4.86 0.00
N ASN A 78 -4.79 -4.31 -1.17
CA ASN A 78 -6.13 -3.90 -1.54
C ASN A 78 -6.97 -5.11 -2.02
N ILE A 79 -8.18 -4.85 -2.52
CA ILE A 79 -9.10 -5.90 -3.01
C ILE A 79 -8.52 -6.68 -4.18
N ASP A 80 -7.60 -6.09 -4.95
CA ASP A 80 -6.91 -6.73 -6.06
C ASP A 80 -5.62 -7.45 -5.61
N GLY A 81 -5.37 -7.54 -4.33
CA GLY A 81 -4.17 -8.15 -3.77
C GLY A 81 -2.91 -7.31 -3.94
N LYS A 82 -3.04 -6.03 -4.24
CA LYS A 82 -1.91 -5.17 -4.60
C LYS A 82 -1.52 -4.21 -3.50
N THR A 83 -0.22 -3.99 -3.38
CA THR A 83 0.37 -2.95 -2.53
C THR A 83 1.70 -2.53 -3.12
N GLN A 84 2.20 -1.37 -2.69
CA GLN A 84 3.47 -0.84 -3.18
C GLN A 84 4.30 -0.31 -2.02
N PHE A 85 5.59 -0.58 -2.07
CA PHE A 85 6.59 0.03 -1.19
C PHE A 85 7.46 0.96 -2.01
N LYS A 86 7.68 2.16 -1.51
CA LYS A 86 8.58 3.13 -2.11
C LYS A 86 9.51 3.73 -1.05
N GLY A 87 10.42 4.60 -1.45
CA GLY A 87 11.35 5.18 -0.51
C GLY A 87 12.32 4.17 0.09
N LEU A 88 12.61 3.10 -0.63
CA LEU A 88 13.50 2.04 -0.18
C LEU A 88 14.96 2.39 -0.48
N PRO A 89 15.88 2.08 0.43
CA PRO A 89 17.30 2.33 0.19
C PRO A 89 17.84 1.40 -0.90
N LYS A 90 18.74 1.94 -1.70
CA LYS A 90 19.39 1.18 -2.77
C LYS A 90 20.39 0.16 -2.23
N LYS A 91 21.12 0.55 -1.18
CA LYS A 91 22.11 -0.33 -0.53
C LYS A 91 21.58 -0.75 0.82
N VAL A 92 21.42 -2.04 1.00
CA VAL A 92 20.93 -2.63 2.24
C VAL A 92 21.91 -3.67 2.74
N LYS A 93 21.95 -3.86 4.04
CA LYS A 93 22.76 -4.91 4.65
C LYS A 93 22.25 -6.27 4.17
N GLY A 94 23.16 -7.12 3.72
CA GLY A 94 22.81 -8.41 3.13
C GLY A 94 22.46 -8.37 1.64
N GLY A 95 22.36 -7.20 1.03
CA GLY A 95 22.17 -6.99 -0.40
C GLY A 95 20.75 -7.12 -0.89
N THR A 96 19.86 -7.80 -0.17
CA THR A 96 18.45 -8.02 -0.56
C THR A 96 17.49 -7.77 0.59
N LEU A 97 16.23 -7.56 0.25
CA LEU A 97 15.15 -7.39 1.20
C LEU A 97 14.18 -8.57 1.12
N ASP A 98 13.82 -9.11 2.27
CA ASP A 98 12.83 -10.18 2.37
C ASP A 98 11.49 -9.62 2.82
N PHE A 99 10.51 -9.69 1.94
CA PHE A 99 9.15 -9.29 2.23
C PHE A 99 8.33 -10.51 2.63
N HIS A 100 7.69 -10.45 3.79
CA HIS A 100 6.87 -11.53 4.32
C HIS A 100 5.41 -11.11 4.33
N ALA A 101 4.57 -11.88 3.66
CA ALA A 101 3.13 -11.65 3.63
C ALA A 101 2.42 -12.64 4.53
N LEU A 102 1.47 -12.14 5.30
CA LEU A 102 0.67 -12.92 6.25
C LEU A 102 -0.80 -12.56 6.11
N GLN A 103 -1.65 -13.58 6.11
CA GLN A 103 -3.10 -13.40 6.25
C GLN A 103 -3.67 -14.64 6.96
N GLY A 104 -4.07 -14.44 8.21
CA GLY A 104 -4.50 -15.57 9.04
C GLY A 104 -3.37 -16.58 9.22
N LYS A 105 -3.62 -17.83 8.83
CA LYS A 105 -2.63 -18.91 8.90
C LYS A 105 -1.83 -19.07 7.61
N ARG A 106 -2.11 -18.25 6.61
CA ARG A 106 -1.41 -18.28 5.33
C ARG A 106 -0.20 -17.37 5.35
N GLU A 107 0.85 -17.77 4.69
CA GLU A 107 2.06 -16.99 4.58
C GLU A 107 2.72 -17.15 3.22
N GLY A 108 3.52 -16.18 2.85
CA GLY A 108 4.34 -16.19 1.66
C GLY A 108 5.45 -15.17 1.78
N SER A 109 6.41 -15.24 0.88
CA SER A 109 7.52 -14.30 0.89
C SER A 109 8.02 -14.00 -0.52
N ALA A 110 8.71 -12.87 -0.66
CA ALA A 110 9.43 -12.50 -1.87
C ALA A 110 10.74 -11.83 -1.49
N ASN A 111 11.74 -12.07 -2.28
CA ASN A 111 13.06 -11.46 -2.14
C ASN A 111 13.22 -10.37 -3.20
N TYR A 112 13.71 -9.22 -2.79
CA TYR A 112 13.89 -8.06 -3.67
C TYR A 112 15.32 -7.52 -3.57
N ASP A 113 15.97 -7.32 -4.72
CA ASP A 113 17.31 -6.75 -4.79
C ASP A 113 17.24 -5.32 -5.35
N PRO A 114 17.34 -4.29 -4.50
CA PRO A 114 17.27 -2.91 -4.95
C PRO A 114 18.44 -2.47 -5.82
N MET A 115 19.55 -3.20 -5.80
CA MET A 115 20.69 -2.92 -6.67
C MET A 115 20.44 -3.36 -8.11
N LYS A 116 19.62 -4.39 -8.31
CA LYS A 116 19.25 -4.88 -9.65
C LYS A 116 18.09 -4.11 -10.25
N SER A 117 17.10 -3.75 -9.43
CA SER A 117 15.87 -3.12 -9.90
C SER A 117 15.41 -2.08 -8.91
N CYS A 118 15.90 -0.87 -9.02
CA CYS A 118 15.59 0.22 -8.08
C CYS A 118 14.21 0.82 -8.28
N GLY A 119 13.57 0.63 -9.41
CA GLY A 119 12.23 1.19 -9.66
C GLY A 119 11.46 0.41 -10.70
N GLY A 120 10.12 0.44 -10.60
CA GLY A 120 9.24 -0.21 -11.54
C GLY A 120 9.20 -1.73 -11.46
N GLU A 121 9.79 -2.33 -10.43
CA GLU A 121 9.73 -3.77 -10.22
C GLU A 121 8.35 -4.16 -9.70
N SER A 122 7.80 -5.24 -10.28
CA SER A 122 6.59 -5.89 -9.78
C SER A 122 6.91 -7.34 -9.47
N ASP A 123 6.49 -7.80 -8.31
CA ASP A 123 6.70 -9.17 -7.88
C ASP A 123 5.41 -9.77 -7.34
N SER A 124 5.35 -11.08 -7.30
CA SER A 124 4.19 -11.83 -6.84
C SER A 124 4.52 -12.61 -5.58
N ILE A 125 3.59 -12.62 -4.64
CA ILE A 125 3.69 -13.44 -3.44
C ILE A 125 2.49 -14.38 -3.42
N VAL A 126 2.76 -15.68 -3.36
CA VAL A 126 1.71 -16.70 -3.24
C VAL A 126 1.62 -17.13 -1.79
N LEU A 127 0.42 -16.99 -1.21
CA LEU A 127 0.16 -17.42 0.16
C LEU A 127 -0.16 -18.92 0.20
N THR A 128 0.51 -19.62 1.09
CA THR A 128 0.28 -21.02 1.34
C THR A 128 -0.07 -21.24 2.81
N GLU A 129 -0.92 -22.22 3.08
CA GLU A 129 -1.21 -22.60 4.46
C GLU A 129 -0.02 -23.33 5.08
N LYS A 130 0.21 -23.01 6.35
CA LYS A 130 1.16 -23.76 7.15
C LYS A 130 0.58 -25.09 7.58
#